data_d8b9f647844f1f3d9a96a449f83dc962
#
_entry.id   d8b9f647844f1f3d9a96a449f83dc962
#
_cell.length_a   1.000
_cell.length_b   1.000
_cell.length_c   1.000
_cell.angle_alpha   90.00
_cell.angle_beta   90.00
_cell.angle_gamma   90.00
#
_symmetry.space_group_name_H-M   'P 1'
#
loop_
_entity.id
_entity.type
_entity.pdbx_description
1 polymer ?
#
loop_
_entity_poly.entity_id
_entity_poly.type
_entity_poly.pdbx_seq_one_letter_code
_entity_poly.pdbx_strand_id
1 'polypeptide(L)'
;MRSTLVGALFALATVAASQEAAQEVLEHYSLEGYKCDHSGYEISLLSADPVVIYIENFLTPFERQHMMRVTNGTFYRSNVAGAEGDVVSNVRTSSSTTAPSDEVARCISERARHFQGLDMPSTNIEPIQLVRYNPGEQYQFHVDWFNKEATKPGGHADVGRGGNRVSSFFAYVSVSDDIVGGGTAFPKLKPPPGNGWCKFIECDNDYDSGVTFRAVEGNAVYWSNLRQDPAGMRVGDVRVLHAGLPVIKGQKVGMNIWTKEATFN
;
A
#
# COMPACT_ATOMS: atom_id res chain seq x y z
N MET A 1 54.11 15.65 -6.92
CA MET A 1 53.26 14.43 -7.02
C MET A 1 53.07 13.77 -5.65
N ARG A 2 52.59 14.47 -4.63
CA ARG A 2 52.28 13.89 -3.28
C ARG A 2 50.87 14.25 -2.74
N SER A 3 50.03 14.95 -3.52
CA SER A 3 48.74 15.45 -3.01
C SER A 3 47.52 14.58 -3.38
N THR A 4 47.63 13.61 -4.27
CA THR A 4 46.51 12.81 -4.76
C THR A 4 46.24 11.52 -3.97
N LEU A 5 47.20 11.04 -3.16
CA LEU A 5 47.00 9.81 -2.36
C LEU A 5 46.25 10.04 -1.05
N VAL A 6 46.31 11.22 -0.46
CA VAL A 6 45.66 11.53 0.82
C VAL A 6 44.13 11.68 0.65
N GLY A 7 43.66 12.21 -0.46
CA GLY A 7 42.22 12.35 -0.74
C GLY A 7 41.50 11.03 -0.96
N ALA A 8 42.15 10.04 -1.56
CA ALA A 8 41.57 8.71 -1.81
C ALA A 8 41.46 7.87 -0.54
N LEU A 9 42.41 8.01 0.40
CA LEU A 9 42.37 7.32 1.71
C LEU A 9 41.26 7.88 2.62
N PHE A 10 41.00 9.18 2.60
CA PHE A 10 39.89 9.75 3.38
C PHE A 10 38.52 9.36 2.85
N ALA A 11 38.33 9.28 1.54
CA ALA A 11 37.07 8.86 0.95
C ALA A 11 36.76 7.37 1.21
N LEU A 12 37.78 6.50 1.17
CA LEU A 12 37.64 5.08 1.50
C LEU A 12 37.33 4.85 2.98
N ALA A 13 37.95 5.60 3.88
CA ALA A 13 37.70 5.52 5.33
C ALA A 13 36.27 5.98 5.71
N THR A 14 35.74 7.03 5.05
CA THR A 14 34.36 7.50 5.30
C THR A 14 33.29 6.54 4.77
N VAL A 15 33.54 5.87 3.66
CA VAL A 15 32.64 4.85 3.13
C VAL A 15 32.64 3.59 4.00
N ALA A 16 33.81 3.15 4.46
CA ALA A 16 33.93 2.00 5.39
C ALA A 16 33.24 2.29 6.73
N ALA A 17 33.46 3.46 7.32
CA ALA A 17 32.81 3.86 8.58
C ALA A 17 31.28 3.98 8.44
N SER A 18 30.77 4.42 7.28
CA SER A 18 29.32 4.47 7.03
C SER A 18 28.73 3.06 6.82
N GLN A 19 29.47 2.14 6.24
CA GLN A 19 29.07 0.73 6.09
C GLN A 19 29.11 -0.02 7.43
N GLU A 20 30.13 0.19 8.25
CA GLU A 20 30.23 -0.38 9.61
C GLU A 20 29.11 0.15 10.50
N ALA A 21 28.83 1.45 10.50
CA ALA A 21 27.71 2.04 11.24
C ALA A 21 26.34 1.52 10.77
N ALA A 22 26.16 1.31 9.47
CA ALA A 22 24.93 0.72 8.93
C ALA A 22 24.81 -0.76 9.31
N GLN A 23 25.92 -1.49 9.37
CA GLN A 23 25.97 -2.90 9.76
C GLN A 23 25.75 -3.06 11.27
N GLU A 24 26.31 -2.20 12.09
CA GLU A 24 26.11 -2.17 13.55
C GLU A 24 24.64 -1.85 13.91
N VAL A 25 23.96 -0.97 13.18
CA VAL A 25 22.53 -0.70 13.32
C VAL A 25 21.67 -1.90 12.91
N LEU A 26 22.13 -2.72 11.97
CA LEU A 26 21.45 -3.96 11.56
C LEU A 26 21.63 -5.10 12.58
N GLU A 27 22.79 -5.22 13.19
CA GLU A 27 23.08 -6.29 14.17
C GLU A 27 22.34 -6.12 15.49
N HIS A 28 21.92 -4.91 15.86
CA HIS A 28 21.17 -4.63 17.11
C HIS A 28 19.66 -4.53 16.93
N TYR A 29 19.14 -4.76 15.70
CA TYR A 29 17.70 -4.75 15.50
C TYR A 29 17.09 -6.08 15.93
N SER A 30 16.30 -6.05 16.97
CA SER A 30 15.58 -7.21 17.50
C SER A 30 14.08 -6.96 17.48
N LEU A 31 13.31 -8.00 17.20
CA LEU A 31 11.86 -8.04 17.45
C LEU A 31 11.54 -8.35 18.91
N GLU A 32 12.56 -8.46 19.76
CA GLU A 32 12.39 -8.71 21.20
C GLU A 32 11.52 -7.63 21.84
N GLY A 33 10.43 -8.07 22.47
CA GLY A 33 9.44 -7.17 23.04
C GLY A 33 8.40 -6.59 22.08
N TYR A 34 8.47 -6.88 20.78
CA TYR A 34 7.37 -6.55 19.87
C TYR A 34 6.09 -7.27 20.29
N LYS A 35 5.02 -6.52 20.41
CA LYS A 35 3.68 -7.04 20.69
C LYS A 35 2.73 -6.58 19.62
N CYS A 36 2.08 -7.54 18.98
CA CYS A 36 1.04 -7.28 18.01
C CYS A 36 -0.16 -6.60 18.68
N ASP A 37 -0.51 -5.40 18.24
CA ASP A 37 -1.70 -4.67 18.67
C ASP A 37 -2.68 -4.52 17.52
N HIS A 38 -3.94 -4.89 17.76
CA HIS A 38 -5.02 -4.82 16.77
C HIS A 38 -6.02 -3.69 17.06
N SER A 39 -5.83 -2.88 18.11
CA SER A 39 -6.84 -1.96 18.62
C SER A 39 -6.46 -0.48 18.56
N GLY A 40 -5.23 -0.15 18.18
CA GLY A 40 -4.69 1.22 18.31
C GLY A 40 -5.11 2.21 17.22
N TYR A 41 -6.09 1.88 16.34
CA TYR A 41 -6.52 2.72 15.23
C TYR A 41 -7.92 3.32 15.44
N GLU A 42 -8.19 4.44 14.76
CA GLU A 42 -9.50 5.09 14.70
C GLU A 42 -10.07 5.02 13.29
N ILE A 43 -11.40 4.93 13.15
CA ILE A 43 -12.07 4.81 11.86
C ILE A 43 -12.99 6.01 11.58
N SER A 44 -13.01 6.44 10.33
CA SER A 44 -13.95 7.42 9.79
C SER A 44 -14.58 6.87 8.52
N LEU A 45 -15.92 6.68 8.54
CA LEU A 45 -16.67 6.18 7.39
C LEU A 45 -16.85 7.31 6.37
N LEU A 46 -16.19 7.22 5.22
CA LEU A 46 -16.36 8.18 4.12
C LEU A 46 -17.63 7.88 3.33
N SER A 47 -17.84 6.61 2.98
CA SER A 47 -18.98 6.14 2.18
C SER A 47 -19.42 4.78 2.66
N ALA A 48 -20.73 4.57 2.77
CA ALA A 48 -21.33 3.28 3.13
C ALA A 48 -21.66 2.43 1.89
N ASP A 49 -21.80 3.06 0.71
CA ASP A 49 -22.04 2.37 -0.57
C ASP A 49 -21.44 3.19 -1.75
N PRO A 50 -20.32 2.77 -2.34
CA PRO A 50 -19.44 1.67 -1.91
C PRO A 50 -18.83 1.93 -0.53
N VAL A 51 -18.52 0.86 0.21
CA VAL A 51 -17.87 1.00 1.51
C VAL A 51 -16.44 1.54 1.29
N VAL A 52 -16.17 2.73 1.86
CA VAL A 52 -14.84 3.33 1.92
C VAL A 52 -14.63 3.92 3.30
N ILE A 53 -13.56 3.50 3.97
CA ILE A 53 -13.23 3.86 5.35
C ILE A 53 -11.82 4.41 5.39
N TYR A 54 -11.64 5.56 6.07
CA TYR A 54 -10.33 6.05 6.44
C TYR A 54 -9.96 5.55 7.83
N ILE A 55 -8.71 5.15 8.00
CA ILE A 55 -8.21 4.52 9.24
C ILE A 55 -6.99 5.29 9.69
N GLU A 56 -7.09 5.99 10.82
CA GLU A 56 -5.98 6.69 11.47
C GLU A 56 -5.17 5.70 12.32
N ASN A 57 -3.85 5.82 12.32
CA ASN A 57 -2.93 4.98 13.09
C ASN A 57 -3.06 3.46 12.81
N PHE A 58 -3.38 3.10 11.55
CA PHE A 58 -3.46 1.69 11.14
C PHE A 58 -2.13 0.96 11.30
N LEU A 59 -1.01 1.64 11.03
CA LEU A 59 0.35 1.12 11.24
C LEU A 59 1.03 1.89 12.38
N THR A 60 1.60 1.17 13.33
CA THR A 60 2.42 1.78 14.37
C THR A 60 3.75 2.31 13.79
N PRO A 61 4.42 3.28 14.45
CA PRO A 61 5.74 3.75 14.03
C PRO A 61 6.77 2.61 13.94
N PHE A 62 6.72 1.65 14.86
CA PHE A 62 7.61 0.48 14.84
C PHE A 62 7.39 -0.38 13.59
N GLU A 63 6.14 -0.72 13.28
CA GLU A 63 5.79 -1.53 12.11
C GLU A 63 6.22 -0.85 10.80
N ARG A 64 6.02 0.46 10.68
CA ARG A 64 6.47 1.24 9.52
C ARG A 64 7.98 1.19 9.35
N GLN A 65 8.73 1.45 10.42
CA GLN A 65 10.20 1.39 10.41
C GLN A 65 10.69 -0.02 10.08
N HIS A 66 10.07 -1.05 10.66
CA HIS A 66 10.37 -2.45 10.37
C HIS A 66 10.18 -2.76 8.88
N MET A 67 9.01 -2.44 8.30
CA MET A 67 8.72 -2.67 6.90
C MET A 67 9.73 -1.99 5.97
N MET A 68 10.10 -0.74 6.25
CA MET A 68 11.12 -0.02 5.50
C MET A 68 12.49 -0.69 5.58
N ARG A 69 12.84 -1.23 6.74
CA ARG A 69 14.12 -1.92 6.97
C ARG A 69 14.20 -3.25 6.23
N VAL A 70 13.21 -4.14 6.42
CA VAL A 70 13.24 -5.49 5.85
C VAL A 70 13.08 -5.52 4.33
N THR A 71 12.58 -4.40 3.75
CA THR A 71 12.44 -4.25 2.30
C THR A 71 13.47 -3.30 1.68
N ASN A 72 14.47 -2.87 2.46
CA ASN A 72 15.53 -2.00 1.93
C ASN A 72 16.33 -2.74 0.84
N GLY A 73 16.49 -2.08 -0.31
CA GLY A 73 17.23 -2.64 -1.46
C GLY A 73 16.47 -3.69 -2.27
N THR A 74 15.21 -4.05 -1.91
CA THR A 74 14.47 -5.12 -2.61
C THR A 74 13.43 -4.61 -3.62
N PHE A 75 13.25 -3.29 -3.75
CA PHE A 75 12.28 -2.71 -4.68
C PHE A 75 12.72 -2.85 -6.14
N TYR A 76 11.82 -3.32 -6.98
CA TYR A 76 11.99 -3.43 -8.44
C TYR A 76 10.81 -2.74 -9.15
N ARG A 77 10.96 -2.46 -10.44
CA ARG A 77 9.90 -1.85 -11.25
C ARG A 77 8.59 -2.62 -11.12
N SER A 78 7.49 -1.93 -10.78
CA SER A 78 6.19 -2.56 -10.60
C SER A 78 5.61 -3.08 -11.91
N ASN A 79 4.98 -4.24 -11.86
CA ASN A 79 4.19 -4.82 -12.94
C ASN A 79 2.69 -4.49 -12.75
N VAL A 80 1.93 -4.66 -13.82
CA VAL A 80 0.46 -4.70 -13.80
C VAL A 80 -0.01 -6.07 -14.29
N ALA A 81 -1.17 -6.52 -13.79
CA ALA A 81 -1.77 -7.77 -14.23
C ALA A 81 -2.16 -7.67 -15.72
N GLY A 82 -1.57 -8.50 -16.56
CA GLY A 82 -1.90 -8.63 -17.98
C GLY A 82 -2.73 -9.88 -18.25
N ALA A 83 -3.22 -10.02 -19.48
CA ALA A 83 -4.04 -11.17 -19.88
C ALA A 83 -3.26 -12.51 -19.84
N GLU A 84 -1.95 -12.46 -20.12
CA GLU A 84 -1.06 -13.64 -20.18
C GLU A 84 -0.02 -13.64 -19.04
N GLY A 85 -0.23 -12.84 -17.99
CA GLY A 85 0.67 -12.67 -16.86
C GLY A 85 1.02 -11.21 -16.59
N ASP A 86 1.89 -10.98 -15.63
CA ASP A 86 2.30 -9.64 -15.20
C ASP A 86 3.20 -8.98 -16.26
N VAL A 87 2.93 -7.70 -16.56
CA VAL A 87 3.67 -6.92 -17.55
C VAL A 87 4.12 -5.56 -16.98
N VAL A 88 5.27 -5.08 -17.44
CA VAL A 88 5.71 -3.69 -17.17
C VAL A 88 4.90 -2.74 -18.04
N SER A 89 4.34 -1.68 -17.44
CA SER A 89 3.49 -0.72 -18.15
C SER A 89 3.78 0.71 -17.69
N ASN A 90 3.59 1.66 -18.59
CA ASN A 90 3.69 3.10 -18.27
C ASN A 90 2.49 3.62 -17.47
N VAL A 91 1.41 2.85 -17.32
CA VAL A 91 0.28 3.20 -16.44
C VAL A 91 0.65 3.07 -14.96
N ARG A 92 1.71 2.29 -14.63
CA ARG A 92 2.25 2.13 -13.29
C ARG A 92 3.76 2.35 -13.32
N THR A 93 4.22 3.50 -12.83
CA THR A 93 5.64 3.88 -12.89
C THR A 93 6.38 3.67 -11.56
N SER A 94 5.71 3.22 -10.53
CA SER A 94 6.26 2.91 -9.21
C SER A 94 7.23 1.72 -9.20
N SER A 95 7.89 1.53 -8.07
CA SER A 95 8.62 0.29 -7.75
C SER A 95 7.93 -0.45 -6.63
N SER A 96 7.96 -1.78 -6.63
CA SER A 96 7.29 -2.59 -5.61
C SER A 96 8.17 -3.73 -5.11
N THR A 97 7.82 -4.26 -3.95
CA THR A 97 8.40 -5.46 -3.36
C THR A 97 7.37 -6.18 -2.50
N THR A 98 7.57 -7.46 -2.27
CA THR A 98 6.76 -8.23 -1.31
C THR A 98 7.45 -8.23 0.04
N ALA A 99 6.72 -7.90 1.10
CA ALA A 99 7.25 -8.00 2.46
C ALA A 99 7.56 -9.46 2.82
N PRO A 100 8.63 -9.74 3.57
CA PRO A 100 8.86 -11.06 4.11
C PRO A 100 7.73 -11.44 5.08
N SER A 101 7.40 -12.75 5.15
CA SER A 101 6.37 -13.25 6.06
C SER A 101 6.95 -13.44 7.47
N ASP A 102 7.24 -12.33 8.13
CA ASP A 102 7.71 -12.30 9.52
C ASP A 102 6.57 -12.01 10.52
N GLU A 103 6.90 -11.89 11.79
CA GLU A 103 5.95 -11.63 12.86
C GLU A 103 5.20 -10.30 12.68
N VAL A 104 5.87 -9.25 12.23
CA VAL A 104 5.27 -7.92 12.02
C VAL A 104 4.32 -7.94 10.82
N ALA A 105 4.73 -8.53 9.69
CA ALA A 105 3.87 -8.67 8.53
C ALA A 105 2.62 -9.50 8.84
N ARG A 106 2.78 -10.59 9.61
CA ARG A 106 1.62 -11.39 10.07
C ARG A 106 0.69 -10.58 10.97
N CYS A 107 1.23 -9.78 11.90
CA CYS A 107 0.41 -8.92 12.75
C CYS A 107 -0.42 -7.92 11.94
N ILE A 108 0.19 -7.26 10.95
CA ILE A 108 -0.51 -6.30 10.07
C ILE A 108 -1.62 -7.02 9.28
N SER A 109 -1.34 -8.21 8.73
CA SER A 109 -2.33 -9.02 8.01
C SER A 109 -3.49 -9.44 8.91
N GLU A 110 -3.21 -9.89 10.14
CA GLU A 110 -4.24 -10.25 11.13
C GLU A 110 -5.05 -9.02 11.56
N ARG A 111 -4.44 -7.85 11.71
CA ARG A 111 -5.16 -6.58 11.96
C ARG A 111 -6.13 -6.27 10.84
N ALA A 112 -5.70 -6.37 9.58
CA ALA A 112 -6.56 -6.19 8.42
C ALA A 112 -7.71 -7.20 8.39
N ARG A 113 -7.47 -8.45 8.77
CA ARG A 113 -8.48 -9.50 8.88
C ARG A 113 -9.50 -9.18 9.98
N HIS A 114 -9.04 -8.85 11.18
CA HIS A 114 -9.91 -8.48 12.32
C HIS A 114 -10.75 -7.24 12.04
N PHE A 115 -10.15 -6.22 11.41
CA PHE A 115 -10.86 -5.01 11.00
C PHE A 115 -12.10 -5.31 10.15
N GLN A 116 -12.01 -6.28 9.25
CA GLN A 116 -13.11 -6.65 8.37
C GLN A 116 -14.24 -7.42 9.07
N GLY A 117 -14.03 -7.88 10.31
CA GLY A 117 -15.03 -8.62 11.09
C GLY A 117 -15.46 -9.94 10.45
N LEU A 118 -14.69 -10.44 9.50
CA LEU A 118 -15.00 -11.65 8.75
C LEU A 118 -14.36 -12.87 9.45
N ASP A 119 -15.15 -13.93 9.59
CA ASP A 119 -14.64 -15.25 9.98
C ASP A 119 -14.04 -15.93 8.75
N MET A 120 -12.81 -15.54 8.43
CA MET A 120 -12.07 -16.10 7.30
C MET A 120 -10.65 -16.51 7.73
N PRO A 121 -10.04 -17.50 7.05
CA PRO A 121 -8.64 -17.84 7.26
C PRO A 121 -7.71 -16.67 6.93
N SER A 122 -6.60 -16.55 7.66
CA SER A 122 -5.53 -15.58 7.33
C SER A 122 -4.95 -15.78 5.93
N THR A 123 -5.04 -16.98 5.40
CA THR A 123 -4.63 -17.36 4.04
C THR A 123 -5.47 -16.73 2.93
N ASN A 124 -6.56 -16.03 3.25
CA ASN A 124 -7.29 -15.19 2.29
C ASN A 124 -6.60 -13.84 2.05
N ILE A 125 -5.66 -13.43 2.90
CA ILE A 125 -4.88 -12.22 2.71
C ILE A 125 -3.69 -12.53 1.80
N GLU A 126 -3.58 -11.78 0.70
CA GLU A 126 -2.40 -11.89 -0.18
C GLU A 126 -1.11 -11.44 0.56
N PRO A 127 0.07 -11.94 0.16
CA PRO A 127 1.33 -11.42 0.69
C PRO A 127 1.39 -9.89 0.56
N ILE A 128 1.75 -9.20 1.65
CA ILE A 128 1.79 -7.74 1.70
C ILE A 128 2.74 -7.21 0.62
N GLN A 129 2.25 -6.28 -0.19
CA GLN A 129 3.05 -5.59 -1.21
C GLN A 129 3.36 -4.16 -0.77
N LEU A 130 4.63 -3.79 -0.72
CA LEU A 130 5.05 -2.39 -0.59
C LEU A 130 5.25 -1.78 -1.97
N VAL A 131 4.86 -0.50 -2.10
CA VAL A 131 4.97 0.26 -3.36
C VAL A 131 5.61 1.62 -3.07
N ARG A 132 6.73 1.88 -3.71
CA ARG A 132 7.48 3.14 -3.59
C ARG A 132 7.23 4.02 -4.79
N TYR A 133 7.01 5.31 -4.53
CA TYR A 133 6.80 6.35 -5.54
C TYR A 133 7.82 7.48 -5.32
N ASN A 134 8.68 7.69 -6.31
CA ASN A 134 9.59 8.83 -6.42
C ASN A 134 8.94 9.98 -7.19
N PRO A 135 9.54 11.18 -7.25
CA PRO A 135 9.04 12.28 -8.08
C PRO A 135 8.79 11.84 -9.53
N GLY A 136 7.60 12.18 -10.04
CA GLY A 136 7.11 11.79 -11.37
C GLY A 136 6.47 10.41 -11.43
N GLU A 137 6.57 9.59 -10.40
CA GLU A 137 5.98 8.25 -10.40
C GLU A 137 4.52 8.28 -9.94
N GLN A 138 3.72 7.37 -10.54
CA GLN A 138 2.27 7.26 -10.33
C GLN A 138 1.77 5.84 -10.61
N TYR A 139 0.53 5.59 -10.22
CA TYR A 139 -0.28 4.50 -10.75
C TYR A 139 -1.61 5.08 -11.22
N GLN A 140 -1.86 5.04 -12.53
CA GLN A 140 -3.06 5.60 -13.16
C GLN A 140 -4.33 4.92 -12.66
N PHE A 141 -5.49 5.46 -13.02
CA PHE A 141 -6.79 4.93 -12.61
C PHE A 141 -6.96 3.46 -12.98
N HIS A 142 -7.23 2.66 -11.96
CA HIS A 142 -7.42 1.21 -12.05
C HIS A 142 -8.41 0.75 -10.98
N VAL A 143 -8.77 -0.51 -11.05
CA VAL A 143 -9.52 -1.23 -10.03
C VAL A 143 -8.67 -2.41 -9.55
N ASP A 144 -8.85 -2.82 -8.30
CA ASP A 144 -8.11 -3.94 -7.73
C ASP A 144 -8.77 -5.30 -7.96
N TRP A 145 -10.08 -5.30 -8.25
CA TRP A 145 -10.79 -6.52 -8.62
C TRP A 145 -10.48 -6.95 -10.06
N PHE A 146 -10.56 -8.24 -10.31
CA PHE A 146 -10.27 -8.84 -11.60
C PHE A 146 -11.55 -9.03 -12.43
N ASN A 147 -11.46 -8.82 -13.73
CA ASN A 147 -12.56 -9.03 -14.65
C ASN A 147 -12.87 -10.54 -14.84
N LYS A 148 -13.97 -10.83 -15.55
CA LYS A 148 -14.43 -12.21 -15.79
C LYS A 148 -13.40 -13.07 -16.52
N GLU A 149 -12.55 -12.50 -17.37
CA GLU A 149 -11.51 -13.28 -18.08
C GLU A 149 -10.46 -13.82 -17.10
N ALA A 150 -10.13 -13.04 -16.06
CA ALA A 150 -9.17 -13.44 -15.04
C ALA A 150 -9.69 -14.56 -14.10
N THR A 151 -10.99 -14.89 -14.13
CA THR A 151 -11.56 -16.01 -13.33
C THR A 151 -11.44 -17.37 -14.03
N LYS A 152 -10.96 -17.40 -15.27
CA LYS A 152 -10.66 -18.65 -15.98
C LYS A 152 -9.52 -19.41 -15.31
N PRO A 153 -9.43 -20.76 -15.51
CA PRO A 153 -8.32 -21.55 -14.97
C PRO A 153 -6.95 -20.95 -15.32
N GLY A 154 -6.09 -20.79 -14.31
CA GLY A 154 -4.77 -20.17 -14.43
C GLY A 154 -4.75 -18.64 -14.40
N GLY A 155 -5.90 -17.96 -14.45
CA GLY A 155 -6.00 -16.50 -14.33
C GLY A 155 -5.77 -16.00 -12.89
N HIS A 156 -5.63 -14.67 -12.75
CA HIS A 156 -5.36 -14.03 -11.43
C HIS A 156 -6.48 -14.22 -10.40
N ALA A 157 -7.72 -14.40 -10.85
CA ALA A 157 -8.90 -14.63 -10.03
C ALA A 157 -9.46 -16.07 -10.20
N ASP A 158 -8.64 -17.00 -10.63
CA ASP A 158 -8.95 -18.41 -10.62
C ASP A 158 -9.29 -18.86 -9.17
N VAL A 159 -10.29 -19.71 -9.04
CA VAL A 159 -10.71 -20.27 -7.73
C VAL A 159 -9.55 -20.98 -7.03
N GLY A 160 -8.69 -21.70 -7.78
CA GLY A 160 -7.47 -22.31 -7.25
C GLY A 160 -6.42 -21.31 -6.74
N ARG A 161 -6.57 -20.00 -7.08
CA ARG A 161 -5.73 -18.89 -6.61
C ARG A 161 -6.49 -17.94 -5.67
N GLY A 162 -7.54 -18.45 -5.01
CA GLY A 162 -8.30 -17.71 -4.01
C GLY A 162 -9.43 -16.83 -4.55
N GLY A 163 -9.78 -16.89 -5.83
CA GLY A 163 -10.86 -16.09 -6.42
C GLY A 163 -10.53 -14.62 -6.58
N ASN A 164 -11.55 -13.77 -6.58
CA ASN A 164 -11.39 -12.33 -6.76
C ASN A 164 -10.96 -11.62 -5.46
N ARG A 165 -10.48 -10.38 -5.56
CA ARG A 165 -10.19 -9.51 -4.42
C ARG A 165 -11.48 -8.86 -3.92
N VAL A 166 -11.89 -9.20 -2.70
CA VAL A 166 -13.12 -8.67 -2.07
C VAL A 166 -12.91 -7.28 -1.47
N SER A 167 -11.70 -6.99 -1.02
CA SER A 167 -11.35 -5.71 -0.42
C SER A 167 -9.88 -5.37 -0.57
N SER A 168 -9.58 -4.09 -0.39
CA SER A 168 -8.23 -3.55 -0.40
C SER A 168 -8.02 -2.61 0.77
N PHE A 169 -6.80 -2.61 1.31
CA PHE A 169 -6.24 -1.54 2.12
C PHE A 169 -5.06 -0.94 1.36
N PHE A 170 -4.96 0.38 1.42
CA PHE A 170 -3.74 1.10 1.07
C PHE A 170 -3.28 1.90 2.28
N ALA A 171 -2.21 1.44 2.93
CA ALA A 171 -1.64 2.09 4.10
C ALA A 171 -0.36 2.86 3.72
N TYR A 172 -0.13 4.02 4.34
CA TYR A 172 1.05 4.85 4.10
C TYR A 172 2.15 4.49 5.10
N VAL A 173 3.20 3.82 4.60
CA VAL A 173 4.31 3.31 5.42
C VAL A 173 5.34 4.40 5.70
N SER A 174 5.71 5.15 4.67
CA SER A 174 6.65 6.27 4.77
C SER A 174 6.26 7.37 3.81
N VAL A 175 6.32 8.60 4.27
CA VAL A 175 6.02 9.81 3.48
C VAL A 175 7.04 10.89 3.84
N SER A 176 7.70 11.47 2.84
CA SER A 176 8.64 12.57 3.08
C SER A 176 7.93 13.80 3.68
N ASP A 177 8.57 14.52 4.58
CA ASP A 177 8.02 15.74 5.19
C ASP A 177 7.70 16.84 4.16
N ASP A 178 8.40 16.82 3.02
CA ASP A 178 8.22 17.75 1.92
C ASP A 178 7.35 17.21 0.77
N ILE A 179 6.53 16.19 1.05
CA ILE A 179 5.67 15.56 0.02
C ILE A 179 4.74 16.58 -0.61
N VAL A 180 4.69 16.57 -1.93
CA VAL A 180 3.70 17.30 -2.75
C VAL A 180 3.10 16.31 -3.75
N GLY A 181 1.78 16.27 -3.82
CA GLY A 181 1.06 15.27 -4.61
C GLY A 181 1.07 13.88 -3.95
N GLY A 182 1.01 12.84 -4.73
CA GLY A 182 1.08 11.45 -4.24
C GLY A 182 -0.15 10.98 -3.46
N GLY A 183 -1.27 11.70 -3.48
CA GLY A 183 -2.52 11.27 -2.85
C GLY A 183 -3.11 10.01 -3.50
N THR A 184 -4.11 9.41 -2.84
CA THR A 184 -4.89 8.30 -3.38
C THR A 184 -6.25 8.82 -3.80
N ALA A 185 -6.51 8.88 -5.12
CA ALA A 185 -7.69 9.51 -5.70
C ALA A 185 -8.76 8.48 -6.07
N PHE A 186 -10.02 8.82 -5.74
CA PHE A 186 -11.23 8.09 -6.10
C PHE A 186 -12.18 9.03 -6.87
N PRO A 187 -12.11 9.10 -8.20
CA PRO A 187 -12.83 10.10 -9.00
C PRO A 187 -14.35 9.92 -9.00
N LYS A 188 -14.85 8.77 -8.56
CA LYS A 188 -16.30 8.47 -8.54
C LYS A 188 -16.92 8.58 -7.16
N LEU A 189 -16.15 8.85 -6.12
CA LEU A 189 -16.67 9.14 -4.78
C LEU A 189 -16.97 10.62 -4.66
N LYS A 190 -17.97 10.96 -3.84
CA LYS A 190 -18.27 12.35 -3.51
C LYS A 190 -17.69 12.70 -2.14
N PRO A 191 -17.00 13.84 -2.01
CA PRO A 191 -16.52 14.28 -0.71
C PRO A 191 -17.71 14.55 0.22
N PRO A 192 -17.61 14.21 1.52
CA PRO A 192 -18.62 14.57 2.49
C PRO A 192 -18.75 16.09 2.61
N PRO A 193 -19.94 16.61 2.95
CA PRO A 193 -20.15 18.04 3.09
C PRO A 193 -19.37 18.61 4.29
N GLY A 194 -18.91 19.85 4.14
CA GLY A 194 -18.19 20.59 5.19
C GLY A 194 -16.70 20.25 5.27
N ASN A 195 -16.01 20.92 6.19
CA ASN A 195 -14.53 20.90 6.26
C ASN A 195 -13.96 19.81 7.21
N GLY A 196 -14.81 18.99 7.84
CA GLY A 196 -14.37 17.99 8.82
C GLY A 196 -13.42 16.93 8.23
N TRP A 197 -13.52 16.68 6.94
CA TRP A 197 -12.69 15.74 6.21
C TRP A 197 -11.38 16.31 5.65
N CYS A 198 -11.19 17.64 5.64
CA CYS A 198 -10.03 18.29 5.02
C CYS A 198 -8.70 17.95 5.69
N LYS A 199 -8.72 17.40 6.88
CA LYS A 199 -7.53 16.82 7.53
C LYS A 199 -7.06 15.53 6.84
N PHE A 200 -7.94 14.81 6.15
CA PHE A 200 -7.68 13.53 5.50
C PHE A 200 -7.69 13.58 3.98
N ILE A 201 -8.53 14.49 3.41
CA ILE A 201 -8.70 14.63 1.97
C ILE A 201 -8.29 16.03 1.51
N GLU A 202 -8.06 16.17 0.21
CA GLU A 202 -7.84 17.44 -0.43
C GLU A 202 -9.21 18.12 -0.67
N CYS A 203 -9.43 19.25 -0.01
CA CYS A 203 -10.70 20.00 -0.09
C CYS A 203 -10.68 21.16 -1.08
N ASP A 204 -9.49 21.51 -1.61
CA ASP A 204 -9.32 22.61 -2.55
C ASP A 204 -9.63 22.20 -4.00
N ASN A 205 -9.91 20.92 -4.22
CA ASN A 205 -10.33 20.38 -5.52
C ASN A 205 -11.82 20.63 -5.75
N ASP A 206 -12.20 20.74 -7.03
CA ASP A 206 -13.62 20.82 -7.40
C ASP A 206 -14.37 19.58 -6.88
N TYR A 207 -15.60 19.80 -6.38
CA TYR A 207 -16.47 18.76 -5.83
C TYR A 207 -16.64 17.56 -6.79
N ASP A 208 -16.69 17.82 -8.09
CA ASP A 208 -16.87 16.78 -9.12
C ASP A 208 -15.58 16.03 -9.46
N SER A 209 -14.42 16.45 -8.91
CA SER A 209 -13.15 15.75 -9.10
C SER A 209 -13.02 14.48 -8.24
N GLY A 210 -14.01 14.21 -7.39
CA GLY A 210 -14.04 13.06 -6.50
C GLY A 210 -13.31 13.31 -5.17
N VAL A 211 -12.79 12.24 -4.56
CA VAL A 211 -12.08 12.29 -3.28
C VAL A 211 -10.62 11.94 -3.50
N THR A 212 -9.71 12.76 -2.99
CA THR A 212 -8.28 12.46 -2.94
C THR A 212 -7.83 12.42 -1.47
N PHE A 213 -7.47 11.23 -0.99
CA PHE A 213 -6.88 11.07 0.34
C PHE A 213 -5.43 11.56 0.34
N ARG A 214 -5.08 12.35 1.34
CA ARG A 214 -3.72 12.81 1.59
C ARG A 214 -2.83 11.62 2.00
N ALA A 215 -1.58 11.64 1.59
CA ALA A 215 -0.60 10.67 2.06
C ALA A 215 -0.15 11.04 3.49
N VAL A 216 -0.68 10.36 4.48
CA VAL A 216 -0.36 10.57 5.91
C VAL A 216 0.21 9.28 6.49
N GLU A 217 1.44 9.33 6.99
CA GLU A 217 2.13 8.16 7.57
C GLU A 217 1.32 7.47 8.66
N GLY A 218 1.31 6.15 8.64
CA GLY A 218 0.60 5.31 9.61
C GLY A 218 -0.88 5.12 9.31
N ASN A 219 -1.48 5.97 8.48
CA ASN A 219 -2.90 5.91 8.16
C ASN A 219 -3.16 5.00 6.95
N ALA A 220 -4.40 4.57 6.78
CA ALA A 220 -4.81 3.73 5.67
C ALA A 220 -6.19 4.12 5.12
N VAL A 221 -6.44 3.71 3.89
CA VAL A 221 -7.77 3.72 3.28
C VAL A 221 -8.16 2.26 3.02
N TYR A 222 -9.35 1.88 3.43
CA TYR A 222 -9.99 0.60 3.15
C TYR A 222 -11.16 0.80 2.20
N TRP A 223 -11.34 -0.11 1.24
CA TRP A 223 -12.54 -0.15 0.41
C TRP A 223 -12.95 -1.57 0.04
N SER A 224 -14.27 -1.75 -0.16
CA SER A 224 -14.83 -2.98 -0.73
C SER A 224 -14.70 -2.94 -2.25
N ASN A 225 -14.16 -3.99 -2.84
CA ASN A 225 -13.96 -4.10 -4.29
C ASN A 225 -15.17 -4.63 -5.05
N LEU A 226 -16.05 -5.36 -4.34
CA LEU A 226 -17.17 -6.06 -4.96
C LEU A 226 -18.50 -5.55 -4.39
N ARG A 227 -19.52 -5.57 -5.25
CA ARG A 227 -20.91 -5.32 -4.90
C ARG A 227 -21.80 -6.48 -5.35
N GLN A 228 -23.00 -6.56 -4.84
CA GLN A 228 -24.04 -7.40 -5.43
C GLN A 228 -24.71 -6.69 -6.60
N ASP A 229 -24.91 -7.41 -7.70
CA ASP A 229 -25.77 -6.96 -8.79
C ASP A 229 -27.25 -7.23 -8.47
N PRO A 230 -28.22 -6.78 -9.30
CA PRO A 230 -29.64 -7.05 -9.09
C PRO A 230 -30.03 -8.53 -9.06
N ALA A 231 -29.20 -9.41 -9.59
CA ALA A 231 -29.40 -10.86 -9.53
C ALA A 231 -28.73 -11.52 -8.29
N GLY A 232 -28.14 -10.70 -7.39
CA GLY A 232 -27.44 -11.16 -6.19
C GLY A 232 -26.03 -11.71 -6.45
N MET A 233 -25.51 -11.56 -7.67
CA MET A 233 -24.17 -12.01 -8.01
C MET A 233 -23.12 -10.99 -7.54
N ARG A 234 -21.97 -11.49 -7.05
CA ARG A 234 -20.82 -10.63 -6.74
C ARG A 234 -20.14 -10.19 -8.03
N VAL A 235 -20.06 -8.87 -8.22
CA VAL A 235 -19.43 -8.23 -9.37
C VAL A 235 -18.50 -7.10 -8.90
N GLY A 236 -17.50 -6.78 -9.71
CA GLY A 236 -16.60 -5.67 -9.42
C GLY A 236 -17.33 -4.32 -9.36
N ASP A 237 -17.01 -3.51 -8.37
CA ASP A 237 -17.61 -2.18 -8.21
C ASP A 237 -16.71 -1.14 -8.90
N VAL A 238 -17.19 -0.58 -10.01
CA VAL A 238 -16.46 0.47 -10.75
C VAL A 238 -16.41 1.81 -10.00
N ARG A 239 -17.20 1.99 -8.93
CA ARG A 239 -17.22 3.22 -8.13
C ARG A 239 -15.97 3.37 -7.28
N VAL A 240 -15.27 2.25 -7.01
CA VAL A 240 -13.97 2.26 -6.32
C VAL A 240 -12.78 2.30 -7.28
N LEU A 241 -13.00 2.78 -8.52
CA LEU A 241 -11.90 3.17 -9.41
C LEU A 241 -11.01 4.17 -8.68
N HIS A 242 -9.68 3.91 -8.66
CA HIS A 242 -8.76 4.75 -7.90
C HIS A 242 -7.39 4.87 -8.58
N ALA A 243 -6.59 5.83 -8.14
CA ALA A 243 -5.24 6.07 -8.62
C ALA A 243 -4.30 6.45 -7.48
N GLY A 244 -3.04 6.08 -7.60
CA GLY A 244 -1.95 6.73 -6.89
C GLY A 244 -1.47 7.91 -7.71
N LEU A 245 -1.87 9.13 -7.33
CA LEU A 245 -1.53 10.35 -8.06
C LEU A 245 -0.01 10.58 -8.13
N PRO A 246 0.48 11.31 -9.14
CA PRO A 246 1.90 11.61 -9.27
C PRO A 246 2.46 12.24 -8.00
N VAL A 247 3.61 11.75 -7.55
CA VAL A 247 4.43 12.45 -6.57
C VAL A 247 5.13 13.59 -7.32
N ILE A 248 4.90 14.84 -6.91
CA ILE A 248 5.53 16.02 -7.51
C ILE A 248 6.88 16.29 -6.84
N LYS A 249 6.92 16.15 -5.51
CA LYS A 249 8.11 16.33 -4.68
C LYS A 249 8.11 15.35 -3.52
N GLY A 250 9.29 14.99 -3.04
CA GLY A 250 9.45 14.01 -1.96
C GLY A 250 9.30 12.57 -2.45
N GLN A 251 9.02 11.66 -1.55
CA GLN A 251 8.85 10.23 -1.80
C GLN A 251 7.76 9.68 -0.89
N LYS A 252 7.02 8.68 -1.36
CA LYS A 252 6.14 7.88 -0.49
C LYS A 252 6.36 6.40 -0.69
N VAL A 253 6.16 5.63 0.38
CA VAL A 253 6.01 4.18 0.35
C VAL A 253 4.65 3.83 0.91
N GLY A 254 3.82 3.19 0.09
CA GLY A 254 2.52 2.64 0.48
C GLY A 254 2.60 1.12 0.65
N MET A 255 1.57 0.56 1.24
CA MET A 255 1.39 -0.87 1.47
C MET A 255 0.01 -1.28 1.00
N ASN A 256 -0.05 -2.22 0.07
CA ASN A 256 -1.27 -2.89 -0.34
C ASN A 256 -1.48 -4.13 0.51
N ILE A 257 -2.70 -4.28 1.05
CA ILE A 257 -3.17 -5.51 1.69
C ILE A 257 -4.48 -5.87 0.99
N TRP A 258 -4.48 -6.97 0.25
CA TRP A 258 -5.63 -7.46 -0.49
C TRP A 258 -6.21 -8.70 0.15
N THR A 259 -7.53 -8.73 0.24
CA THR A 259 -8.28 -9.90 0.72
C THR A 259 -8.96 -10.57 -0.45
N LYS A 260 -8.78 -11.88 -0.58
CA LYS A 260 -9.41 -12.72 -1.61
C LYS A 260 -10.66 -13.40 -1.09
N GLU A 261 -11.50 -13.91 -2.00
CA GLU A 261 -12.73 -14.64 -1.68
C GLU A 261 -12.47 -15.96 -0.95
N ALA A 262 -11.32 -16.59 -1.21
CA ALA A 262 -10.89 -17.84 -0.62
C ALA A 262 -9.39 -17.84 -0.37
N THR A 263 -8.86 -18.95 0.17
CA THR A 263 -7.43 -19.11 0.43
C THR A 263 -6.59 -18.83 -0.82
N PHE A 264 -5.60 -17.97 -0.66
CA PHE A 264 -4.58 -17.69 -1.65
C PHE A 264 -3.43 -18.70 -1.49
N ASN A 265 -3.21 -19.54 -2.52
CA ASN A 265 -2.18 -20.57 -2.57
C ASN A 265 -1.04 -20.21 -3.53
#